data_bca09739a8443ebeb9ad9dce8403329c
#
_entry.id   bca09739a8443ebeb9ad9dce8403329c
#
_cell.length_a   1.000
_cell.length_b   1.000
_cell.length_c   1.000
_cell.angle_alpha   90.00
_cell.angle_beta   90.00
_cell.angle_gamma   90.00
#
_symmetry.space_group_name_H-M   'P 1'
#
loop_
_entity.id
_entity.type
_entity.pdbx_description
1 polymer ?
#
loop_
_entity_poly.entity_id
_entity_poly.type
_entity_poly.pdbx_seq_one_letter_code
_entity_poly.pdbx_strand_id
1 'polypeptide(L)'
;MAAELIWSEESLDDIDAIARFIARDSQHHAQRVVEMLFELSDVIVTHPLAGRVVPELNDTNVRERFLYSYRVIYEIRAERIDVLAVLHGRRLLESIGERFE
;
A
#
# COMPACT_ATOMS: atom_id res chain seq x y z
N MET A 1 2.04 7.82 20.83
CA MET A 1 2.45 8.77 19.78
C MET A 1 2.08 8.23 18.42
N ALA A 2 1.57 9.11 17.55
CA ALA A 2 1.28 8.71 16.20
C ALA A 2 2.59 8.42 15.45
N ALA A 3 2.65 7.29 14.77
CA ALA A 3 3.78 6.97 13.94
C ALA A 3 3.75 7.84 12.68
N GLU A 4 4.92 8.16 12.16
CA GLU A 4 5.05 8.78 10.86
C GLU A 4 4.85 7.73 9.78
N LEU A 5 4.08 8.04 8.75
CA LEU A 5 3.91 7.15 7.61
C LEU A 5 4.70 7.69 6.42
N ILE A 6 5.50 6.84 5.82
CA ILE A 6 6.32 7.19 4.66
C ILE A 6 5.95 6.30 3.49
N TRP A 7 5.63 6.91 2.36
CA TRP A 7 5.41 6.19 1.10
C TRP A 7 6.77 6.00 0.44
N SER A 8 7.15 4.75 0.17
CA SER A 8 8.37 4.48 -0.56
C SER A 8 8.25 4.99 -1.99
N GLU A 9 9.40 5.24 -2.62
CA GLU A 9 9.41 5.64 -4.03
C GLU A 9 8.72 4.60 -4.90
N GLU A 10 8.98 3.33 -4.63
CA GLU A 10 8.35 2.22 -5.37
C GLU A 10 6.84 2.21 -5.20
N SER A 11 6.33 2.49 -3.99
CA SER A 11 4.88 2.54 -3.76
C SER A 11 4.23 3.70 -4.50
N LEU A 12 4.92 4.84 -4.58
CA LEU A 12 4.42 5.97 -5.35
C LEU A 12 4.42 5.68 -6.85
N ASP A 13 5.43 4.97 -7.34
CA ASP A 13 5.46 4.51 -8.73
C ASP A 13 4.32 3.53 -9.02
N ASP A 14 4.01 2.66 -8.05
CA ASP A 14 2.88 1.75 -8.17
C ASP A 14 1.57 2.52 -8.32
N ILE A 15 1.36 3.55 -7.50
CA ILE A 15 0.15 4.38 -7.55
C ILE A 15 0.05 5.10 -8.90
N ASP A 16 1.18 5.64 -9.39
CA ASP A 16 1.20 6.31 -10.67
C ASP A 16 0.81 5.36 -11.81
N ALA A 17 1.34 4.15 -11.80
CA ALA A 17 0.99 3.15 -12.81
C ALA A 17 -0.49 2.77 -12.75
N ILE A 18 -1.05 2.61 -11.55
CA ILE A 18 -2.47 2.32 -11.36
C ILE A 18 -3.32 3.47 -11.90
N ALA A 19 -2.94 4.71 -11.58
CA ALA A 19 -3.69 5.89 -12.01
C ALA A 19 -3.70 5.99 -13.55
N ARG A 20 -2.56 5.76 -14.18
CA ARG A 20 -2.47 5.78 -15.64
C ARG A 20 -3.32 4.71 -16.29
N PHE A 21 -3.34 3.52 -15.71
CA PHE A 21 -4.16 2.43 -16.21
C PHE A 21 -5.65 2.76 -16.16
N ILE A 22 -6.12 3.27 -15.01
CA ILE A 22 -7.53 3.62 -14.82
C ILE A 22 -7.90 4.82 -15.70
N ALA A 23 -6.99 5.78 -15.86
CA ALA A 23 -7.26 6.99 -16.63
C ALA A 23 -7.53 6.73 -18.12
N ARG A 24 -7.13 5.57 -18.63
CA ARG A 24 -7.48 5.16 -19.99
C ARG A 24 -8.99 5.13 -20.21
N ASP A 25 -9.73 4.76 -19.18
CA ASP A 25 -11.19 4.68 -19.24
C ASP A 25 -11.85 5.90 -18.59
N SER A 26 -11.29 6.41 -17.50
CA SER A 26 -11.87 7.52 -16.75
C SER A 26 -10.83 8.22 -15.90
N GLN A 27 -10.52 9.48 -16.25
CA GLN A 27 -9.64 10.31 -15.43
C GLN A 27 -10.26 10.61 -14.07
N HIS A 28 -11.57 10.81 -14.04
CA HIS A 28 -12.27 11.07 -12.79
C HIS A 28 -12.13 9.89 -11.83
N HIS A 29 -12.32 8.67 -12.34
CA HIS A 29 -12.18 7.48 -11.51
C HIS A 29 -10.73 7.28 -11.06
N ALA A 30 -9.76 7.54 -11.93
CA ALA A 30 -8.34 7.44 -11.56
C ALA A 30 -8.02 8.39 -10.41
N GLN A 31 -8.46 9.64 -10.50
CA GLN A 31 -8.24 10.63 -9.45
C GLN A 31 -8.87 10.17 -8.13
N ARG A 32 -10.09 9.65 -8.20
CA ARG A 32 -10.80 9.20 -7.01
C ARG A 32 -10.09 8.04 -6.32
N VAL A 33 -9.58 7.09 -7.08
CA VAL A 33 -8.83 5.94 -6.53
C VAL A 33 -7.54 6.43 -5.85
N VAL A 34 -6.81 7.34 -6.48
CA VAL A 34 -5.59 7.90 -5.89
C VAL A 34 -5.90 8.60 -4.56
N GLU A 35 -6.95 9.41 -4.53
CA GLU A 35 -7.36 10.08 -3.29
C GLU A 35 -7.67 9.07 -2.19
N MET A 36 -8.39 8.01 -2.53
CA MET A 36 -8.77 6.98 -1.55
C MET A 36 -7.55 6.21 -1.05
N LEU A 37 -6.57 5.96 -1.91
CA LEU A 37 -5.33 5.31 -1.49
C LEU A 37 -4.58 6.17 -0.47
N PHE A 38 -4.49 7.47 -0.69
CA PHE A 38 -3.85 8.36 0.27
C PHE A 38 -4.66 8.53 1.55
N GLU A 39 -5.99 8.54 1.46
CA GLU A 39 -6.84 8.57 2.65
C GLU A 39 -6.65 7.33 3.53
N LEU A 40 -6.36 6.19 2.91
CA LEU A 40 -6.11 4.96 3.64
C LEU A 40 -4.90 5.08 4.58
N SER A 41 -3.96 5.96 4.29
CA SER A 41 -2.80 6.17 5.15
C SER A 41 -3.20 6.61 6.55
N ASP A 42 -4.25 7.40 6.68
CA ASP A 42 -4.73 7.85 7.99
C ASP A 42 -5.26 6.67 8.82
N VAL A 43 -5.94 5.75 8.16
CA VAL A 43 -6.45 4.53 8.81
C VAL A 43 -5.28 3.66 9.26
N ILE A 44 -4.27 3.51 8.42
CA ILE A 44 -3.09 2.70 8.73
C ILE A 44 -2.35 3.28 9.94
N VAL A 45 -2.14 4.59 9.98
CA VAL A 45 -1.46 5.26 11.09
C VAL A 45 -2.25 5.10 12.39
N THR A 46 -3.56 5.22 12.32
CA THR A 46 -4.41 5.14 13.50
C THR A 46 -4.50 3.72 14.05
N HIS A 47 -4.56 2.72 13.15
CA HIS A 47 -4.74 1.32 13.53
C HIS A 47 -3.79 0.40 12.73
N PRO A 48 -2.46 0.50 12.95
CA PRO A 48 -1.51 -0.25 12.12
C PRO A 48 -1.64 -1.77 12.26
N LEU A 49 -2.06 -2.25 13.44
CA LEU A 49 -2.22 -3.69 13.67
C LEU A 49 -3.55 -4.25 13.16
N ALA A 50 -4.46 -3.39 12.71
CA ALA A 50 -5.73 -3.84 12.14
C ALA A 50 -5.58 -4.40 10.73
N GLY A 51 -4.49 -4.09 10.04
CA GLY A 51 -4.19 -4.70 8.75
C GLY A 51 -3.86 -6.18 8.91
N ARG A 52 -4.16 -6.97 7.88
CA ARG A 52 -3.88 -8.41 7.89
C ARG A 52 -2.37 -8.65 7.70
N VAL A 53 -1.82 -9.62 8.42
CA VAL A 53 -0.45 -10.07 8.15
C VAL A 53 -0.41 -10.62 6.72
N VAL A 54 0.58 -10.19 5.94
CA VAL A 54 0.72 -10.66 4.56
C VAL A 54 1.04 -12.15 4.57
N PRO A 55 0.14 -13.00 4.04
CA PRO A 55 0.31 -14.46 4.19
C PRO A 55 1.58 -14.99 3.55
N GLU A 56 1.99 -14.39 2.43
CA GLU A 56 3.15 -14.87 1.67
C GLU A 56 4.48 -14.62 2.41
N LEU A 57 4.50 -13.63 3.32
CA LEU A 57 5.72 -13.26 4.02
C LEU A 57 5.76 -13.77 5.46
N ASN A 58 4.60 -13.96 6.05
CA ASN A 58 4.47 -14.47 7.42
C ASN A 58 5.32 -13.68 8.43
N ASP A 59 5.43 -12.38 8.23
CA ASP A 59 6.12 -11.45 9.12
C ASP A 59 5.06 -10.58 9.79
N THR A 60 4.96 -10.63 11.12
CA THR A 60 3.91 -9.92 11.85
C THR A 60 4.00 -8.40 11.73
N ASN A 61 5.14 -7.87 11.31
CA ASN A 61 5.30 -6.43 11.10
C ASN A 61 4.95 -5.99 9.69
N VAL A 62 4.73 -6.92 8.77
CA VAL A 62 4.36 -6.59 7.39
C VAL A 62 2.88 -6.91 7.21
N ARG A 63 2.12 -5.86 6.99
CA ARG A 63 0.66 -5.92 6.96
C ARG A 63 0.11 -5.41 5.65
N GLU A 64 -1.15 -5.73 5.37
CA GLU A 64 -1.83 -5.26 4.18
C GLU A 64 -3.23 -4.78 4.50
N ARG A 65 -3.67 -3.79 3.74
CA ARG A 65 -5.06 -3.33 3.71
C ARG A 65 -5.50 -3.30 2.26
N PHE A 66 -6.79 -3.49 2.06
CA PHE A 66 -7.35 -3.55 0.72
C PHE A 66 -8.15 -2.30 0.41
N LEU A 67 -8.03 -1.85 -0.83
CA LEU A 67 -8.92 -0.86 -1.42
C LEU A 67 -9.33 -1.42 -2.77
N TYR A 68 -10.61 -1.80 -2.90
CA TYR A 68 -11.09 -2.54 -4.08
C TYR A 68 -10.22 -3.79 -4.28
N SER A 69 -9.63 -3.95 -5.46
CA SER A 69 -8.74 -5.07 -5.79
C SER A 69 -7.28 -4.80 -5.49
N TYR A 70 -6.97 -3.65 -4.89
CA TYR A 70 -5.58 -3.26 -4.63
C TYR A 70 -5.19 -3.63 -3.21
N ARG A 71 -3.94 -4.09 -3.06
CA ARG A 71 -3.33 -4.40 -1.77
C ARG A 71 -2.32 -3.30 -1.47
N VAL A 72 -2.50 -2.63 -0.33
CA VAL A 72 -1.53 -1.67 0.18
C VAL A 72 -0.72 -2.39 1.25
N ILE A 73 0.56 -2.60 0.97
CA ILE A 73 1.45 -3.38 1.83
C ILE A 73 2.37 -2.41 2.57
N TYR A 74 2.41 -2.54 3.89
CA TYR A 74 3.22 -1.66 4.74
C TYR A 74 3.95 -2.45 5.80
N GLU A 75 5.06 -1.89 6.27
CA GLU A 75 5.86 -2.46 7.35
C GLU A 75 5.83 -1.55 8.55
N ILE A 76 5.53 -2.14 9.72
CA ILE A 76 5.51 -1.41 10.98
C ILE A 76 6.92 -1.43 11.57
N ARG A 77 7.50 -0.25 11.74
CA ARG A 77 8.80 -0.08 12.37
C ARG A 77 8.63 0.62 13.71
N ALA A 78 9.74 0.76 14.48
CA ALA A 78 9.68 1.29 15.83
C ALA A 78 9.02 2.68 15.91
N GLU A 79 9.33 3.57 14.98
CA GLU A 79 8.85 4.96 15.02
C GLU A 79 8.14 5.41 13.76
N ARG A 80 7.99 4.51 12.78
CA ARG A 80 7.37 4.87 11.52
C ARG A 80 6.72 3.66 10.88
N ILE A 81 5.90 3.94 9.89
CA ILE A 81 5.29 2.93 9.04
C ILE A 81 5.75 3.21 7.62
N ASP A 82 6.36 2.21 6.97
CA ASP A 82 6.80 2.33 5.59
C ASP A 82 5.80 1.65 4.68
N VAL A 83 5.19 2.39 3.76
CA VAL A 83 4.38 1.78 2.71
C VAL A 83 5.32 1.28 1.63
N LEU A 84 5.31 -0.02 1.40
CA LEU A 84 6.28 -0.69 0.53
C LEU A 84 5.77 -0.88 -0.89
N ALA A 85 4.47 -1.12 -1.04
CA ALA A 85 3.92 -1.46 -2.34
C ALA A 85 2.41 -1.21 -2.39
N VAL A 86 1.91 -0.94 -3.59
CA VAL A 86 0.48 -0.97 -3.88
C VAL A 86 0.31 -1.87 -5.10
N LEU A 87 -0.28 -3.05 -4.90
CA LEU A 87 -0.35 -4.09 -5.90
C LEU A 87 -1.80 -4.48 -6.19
N HIS A 88 -2.04 -4.92 -7.40
CA HIS A 88 -3.30 -5.61 -7.69
C HIS A 88 -3.34 -6.90 -6.86
N GLY A 89 -4.52 -7.24 -6.33
CA GLY A 89 -4.66 -8.33 -5.36
C GLY A 89 -4.14 -9.68 -5.80
N ARG A 90 -4.10 -9.94 -7.10
CA ARG A 90 -3.61 -11.22 -7.65
C ARG A 90 -2.13 -11.21 -7.99
N ARG A 91 -1.49 -10.05 -7.90
CA ARG A 91 -0.09 -9.95 -8.24
C ARG A 91 0.75 -10.61 -7.16
N LEU A 92 1.72 -11.42 -7.58
CA LEU A 92 2.58 -12.15 -6.65
C LEU A 92 3.60 -11.22 -6.00
N LEU A 93 3.89 -11.47 -4.73
CA LEU A 93 4.87 -10.68 -3.99
C LEU A 93 6.30 -10.93 -4.44
N GLU A 94 6.56 -11.98 -5.19
CA GLU A 94 7.89 -12.28 -5.74
C GLU A 94 8.49 -11.09 -6.47
N SER A 95 7.64 -10.32 -7.17
CA SER A 95 8.10 -9.17 -7.93
C SER A 95 8.55 -8.01 -7.06
N ILE A 96 8.28 -8.06 -5.77
CA ILE A 96 8.65 -7.00 -4.84
C ILE A 96 9.50 -7.50 -3.68
N GLY A 97 9.94 -8.77 -3.72
CA GLY A 97 10.70 -9.37 -2.62
C GLY A 97 11.94 -8.55 -2.23
N GLU A 98 12.62 -7.98 -3.19
CA GLU A 98 13.81 -7.16 -2.95
C GLU A 98 13.50 -5.85 -2.20
N ARG A 99 12.23 -5.43 -2.14
CA ARG A 99 11.85 -4.22 -1.38
C ARG A 99 11.92 -4.44 0.13
N PHE A 100 12.06 -5.68 0.56
CA PHE A 100 12.08 -6.04 1.99
C PHE A 100 13.48 -6.22 2.55
N GLU A 101 14.49 -6.02 1.76
CA GLU A 101 15.87 -6.15 2.19
C GLU A 101 16.45 -4.89 2.81
#